data_cccb47414e544c3c04210a341727356e
#
_entry.id   cccb47414e544c3c04210a341727356e
#
_cell.length_a   1.000
_cell.length_b   1.000
_cell.length_c   1.000
_cell.angle_alpha   90.00
_cell.angle_beta   90.00
_cell.angle_gamma   90.00
#
_symmetry.space_group_name_H-M   'P 1'
#
loop_
_entity.id
_entity.type
_entity.pdbx_description
1 polymer ?
#
loop_
_entity_poly.entity_id
_entity_poly.type
_entity_poly.pdbx_seq_one_letter_code
_entity_poly.pdbx_strand_id
1 'polypeptide(L)' 'EETWLDDIALREAMRSLSDREKTILGMRFFGGKTQMEIASEIGISQAQVSRLEKGALERMRKCL' A
#
# COMPACT_ATOMS: atom_id res chain seq x y z
N GLU A 1 -23.51 2.64 2.30
CA GLU A 1 -23.43 3.97 1.69
C GLU A 1 -22.10 4.61 1.98
N GLU A 2 -21.75 4.69 3.26
CA GLU A 2 -20.44 5.18 3.65
C GLU A 2 -19.34 4.29 3.09
N THR A 3 -19.60 3.00 3.06
CA THR A 3 -18.66 2.03 2.50
C THR A 3 -18.43 2.32 1.02
N TRP A 4 -19.49 2.68 0.31
CA TRP A 4 -19.39 2.99 -1.10
C TRP A 4 -18.52 4.23 -1.34
N LEU A 5 -18.69 5.27 -0.53
CA LEU A 5 -17.87 6.47 -0.61
C LEU A 5 -16.42 6.18 -0.26
N ASP A 6 -16.20 5.34 0.76
CA ASP A 6 -14.88 4.96 1.16
C ASP A 6 -14.16 4.18 0.05
N ASP A 7 -14.88 3.32 -0.67
CA ASP A 7 -14.30 2.58 -1.77
C ASP A 7 -13.84 3.50 -2.89
N ILE A 8 -14.62 4.52 -3.20
CA ILE A 8 -14.26 5.48 -4.24
C ILE A 8 -13.05 6.29 -3.80
N ALA A 9 -13.06 6.77 -2.56
CA ALA A 9 -11.93 7.53 -2.02
C ALA A 9 -10.66 6.69 -2.00
N LEU A 10 -10.78 5.41 -1.63
CA LEU A 10 -9.65 4.50 -1.60
C LEU A 10 -9.07 4.29 -3.00
N ARG A 11 -9.92 4.10 -4.00
CA ARG A 11 -9.46 3.95 -5.39
C ARG A 11 -8.71 5.17 -5.87
N GLU A 12 -9.24 6.35 -5.57
CA GLU A 12 -8.57 7.60 -5.96
C GLU A 12 -7.22 7.74 -5.26
N ALA A 13 -7.17 7.41 -3.98
CA ALA A 13 -5.92 7.45 -3.22
C ALA A 13 -4.89 6.49 -3.82
N MET A 14 -5.31 5.29 -4.19
CA MET A 14 -4.40 4.30 -4.76
C MET A 14 -3.87 4.69 -6.13
N ARG A 15 -4.60 5.51 -6.87
CA ARG A 15 -4.12 5.98 -8.18
C ARG A 15 -2.89 6.86 -8.07
N SER A 16 -2.70 7.51 -6.93
CA SER A 16 -1.54 8.38 -6.72
C SER A 16 -0.29 7.60 -6.36
N LEU A 17 -0.40 6.29 -6.14
CA LEU A 17 0.71 5.46 -5.72
C LEU A 17 1.46 4.89 -6.92
N SER A 18 2.76 4.64 -6.74
CA SER A 18 3.55 3.93 -7.73
C SER A 18 3.13 2.47 -7.78
N ASP A 19 3.49 1.77 -8.86
CA ASP A 19 3.18 0.35 -9.00
C ASP A 19 3.77 -0.46 -7.86
N ARG A 20 4.98 -0.12 -7.43
CA ARG A 20 5.61 -0.83 -6.32
C ARG A 20 4.87 -0.61 -5.02
N GLU A 21 4.42 0.62 -4.77
CA GLU A 21 3.64 0.92 -3.57
C GLU A 21 2.32 0.17 -3.57
N LYS A 22 1.65 0.11 -4.72
CA LYS A 22 0.40 -0.65 -4.85
C LYS A 22 0.64 -2.13 -4.58
N THR A 23 1.72 -2.68 -5.11
CA THR A 23 2.06 -4.08 -4.91
C THR A 23 2.29 -4.38 -3.43
N ILE A 24 3.05 -3.53 -2.77
CA ILE A 24 3.37 -3.72 -1.35
C ILE A 24 2.09 -3.65 -0.50
N LEU A 25 1.27 -2.63 -0.74
CA LEU A 25 0.02 -2.50 0.02
C LEU A 25 -0.93 -3.66 -0.26
N GLY A 26 -1.00 -4.12 -1.51
CA GLY A 26 -1.82 -5.27 -1.85
C GLY A 26 -1.39 -6.53 -1.12
N MET A 27 -0.09 -6.81 -1.11
CA MET A 27 0.43 -7.97 -0.41
C MET A 27 0.20 -7.88 1.10
N ARG A 28 0.36 -6.68 1.64
CA ARG A 28 0.25 -6.44 3.08
C ARG A 28 -1.19 -6.55 3.57
N PHE A 29 -2.12 -5.87 2.90
CA PHE A 29 -3.48 -5.74 3.40
C PHE A 29 -4.46 -6.74 2.80
N PHE A 30 -4.21 -7.21 1.60
CA PHE A 30 -5.08 -8.22 0.98
C PHE A 30 -4.47 -9.62 1.04
N GLY A 31 -3.14 -9.71 0.95
CA GLY A 31 -2.46 -11.00 1.01
C GLY A 31 -2.07 -11.44 2.41
N GLY A 32 -2.15 -10.55 3.38
CA GLY A 32 -1.80 -10.88 4.77
C GLY A 32 -0.32 -11.18 4.98
N LYS A 33 0.55 -10.68 4.09
CA LYS A 33 1.98 -10.97 4.18
C LYS A 33 2.68 -9.99 5.11
N THR A 34 3.77 -10.46 5.74
CA THR A 34 4.60 -9.61 6.57
C THR A 34 5.54 -8.80 5.69
N GLN A 35 6.13 -7.74 6.25
CA GLN A 35 7.11 -6.95 5.52
C GLN A 35 8.31 -7.78 5.08
N MET A 36 8.73 -8.73 5.90
CA MET A 36 9.84 -9.60 5.55
C MET A 36 9.51 -10.52 4.38
N GLU A 37 8.29 -11.04 4.37
CA GLU A 37 7.84 -11.88 3.27
C GLU A 37 7.78 -11.09 1.97
N ILE A 38 7.26 -9.87 2.04
CA ILE A 38 7.19 -9.00 0.87
C ILE A 38 8.59 -8.67 0.36
N ALA A 39 9.50 -8.32 1.26
CA ALA A 39 10.87 -8.01 0.90
C ALA A 39 11.53 -9.17 0.16
N SER A 40 11.31 -10.38 0.64
CA SER A 40 11.86 -11.58 0.01
C SER A 40 11.27 -11.79 -1.38
N GLU A 41 9.97 -11.57 -1.54
CA GLU A 41 9.30 -11.84 -2.82
C GLU A 41 9.66 -10.83 -3.90
N ILE A 42 9.80 -9.55 -3.53
CA ILE A 42 10.09 -8.53 -4.54
C ILE A 42 11.57 -8.15 -4.61
N GLY A 43 12.40 -8.76 -3.76
CA GLY A 43 13.84 -8.63 -3.86
C GLY A 43 14.41 -7.32 -3.36
N ILE A 44 13.83 -6.75 -2.30
CA ILE A 44 14.37 -5.55 -1.66
C ILE A 44 14.50 -5.80 -0.16
N SER A 45 15.09 -4.85 0.56
CA SER A 45 15.27 -5.01 2.00
C SER A 45 13.96 -4.75 2.74
N GLN A 46 13.84 -5.32 3.94
CA GLN A 46 12.67 -5.08 4.77
C GLN A 46 12.55 -3.61 5.14
N ALA A 47 13.69 -2.92 5.33
CA ALA A 47 13.68 -1.49 5.60
C ALA A 47 13.07 -0.69 4.44
N GLN A 48 13.35 -1.10 3.20
CA GLN A 48 12.75 -0.47 2.03
C GLN A 48 11.25 -0.70 1.96
N VAL A 49 10.82 -1.93 2.27
CA VAL A 49 9.38 -2.23 2.31
C VAL A 49 8.71 -1.33 3.35
N SER A 50 9.31 -1.20 4.52
CA SER A 50 8.76 -0.37 5.59
C SER A 50 8.62 1.09 5.16
N ARG A 51 9.65 1.64 4.51
CA ARG A 51 9.61 3.02 4.03
C ARG A 51 8.57 3.22 2.94
N LEU A 52 8.50 2.28 1.99
CA LEU A 52 7.54 2.39 0.91
C LEU A 52 6.11 2.28 1.43
N GLU A 53 5.89 1.36 2.36
CA GLU A 53 4.56 1.21 2.97
C GLU A 53 4.17 2.49 3.71
N LYS A 54 5.07 3.04 4.50
CA LYS A 54 4.80 4.26 5.24
C LYS A 54 4.49 5.43 4.31
N GLY A 55 5.30 5.59 3.27
CA GLY A 55 5.09 6.66 2.30
C GLY A 55 3.78 6.52 1.57
N ALA A 56 3.43 5.29 1.20
CA ALA A 56 2.15 5.03 0.53
C ALA A 56 0.97 5.37 1.42
N LEU A 57 1.05 4.97 2.69
CA LEU A 57 -0.03 5.26 3.64
C LEU A 57 -0.17 6.76 3.88
N GLU A 58 0.93 7.49 3.92
CA GLU A 58 0.88 8.94 4.07
C GLU A 58 0.22 9.61 2.87
N ARG A 59 0.54 9.14 1.66
CA ARG A 59 -0.11 9.66 0.46
C ARG A 59 -1.60 9.39 0.46
N MET A 60 -1.98 8.17 0.84
CA MET A 60 -3.39 7.82 0.91
C MET A 60 -4.12 8.69 1.93
N ARG A 61 -3.49 8.94 3.06
CA ARG A 61 -4.09 9.80 4.08
C ARG A 61 -4.34 11.20 3.54
N LYS A 62 -3.41 11.74 2.76
CA LYS A 62 -3.57 13.07 2.18
C LYS A 62 -4.68 13.13 1.15
N CYS A 63 -4.91 12.04 0.45
CA CYS A 63 -5.97 11.97 -0.56
C CYS A 63 -7.35 11.76 0.06
N LEU A 64 -7.40 11.23 1.25
CA LEU A 64 -8.65 10.99 1.96
C LEU A 64 -9.02 12.16 2.84
#